data_d7482e1a9e4e37c744028bd37432b0be
#
_entry.id   d7482e1a9e4e37c744028bd37432b0be
#
_cell.length_a   1.000
_cell.length_b   1.000
_cell.length_c   1.000
_cell.angle_alpha   90.00
_cell.angle_beta   90.00
_cell.angle_gamma   90.00
#
_symmetry.space_group_name_H-M   'P 1'
#
loop_
_entity.id
_entity.type
_entity.pdbx_description
1 polymer ?
#
loop_
_entity_poly.entity_id
_entity_poly.type
_entity_poly.pdbx_seq_one_letter_code
_entity_poly.pdbx_strand_id
1 'polypeptide(L)'
;MFNPIIREFVDVVHEAGGLCVCDMADYNGLFGLVRAKELGADMCHFNLHKAFASPHACMGPGCAAQCVSAELEKYLPRPRVRFDGTRYYTDYDDESSVGKIRQFQGSLAAVLRAYSWVMSLGVDGLKAVAETAILNNNYMMKRVLNEVRGISMSWAEEAPNRLEQVRYSFETLLQETGVDAEHVNRHMLDFGFQRFFPSHHPLIVPEPYTPEPTESYSKADIDEYVAALKKISDEAYSTPEVVLTAPHNGPISALENDHIETVDQLAVTWRSYLKQHGRP
;
A
#
# COMPACT_ATOMS: atom_id res chain seq x y z
N MET A 1 -2.71 -7.60 -4.04
CA MET A 1 -1.94 -8.83 -4.36
C MET A 1 -2.82 -9.71 -5.23
N PHE A 2 -2.29 -10.21 -6.33
CA PHE A 2 -3.04 -11.10 -7.19
C PHE A 2 -3.07 -12.52 -6.62
N ASN A 3 -4.26 -13.10 -6.41
CA ASN A 3 -4.43 -14.49 -6.00
C ASN A 3 -5.67 -15.07 -6.73
N PRO A 4 -5.48 -15.84 -7.80
CA PRO A 4 -6.57 -16.38 -8.61
C PRO A 4 -7.38 -17.48 -7.91
N ILE A 5 -6.83 -18.08 -6.85
CA ILE A 5 -7.42 -19.23 -6.14
C ILE A 5 -7.74 -18.87 -4.67
N ILE A 6 -8.07 -17.61 -4.39
CA ILE A 6 -8.27 -17.14 -3.01
C ILE A 6 -9.30 -17.96 -2.24
N ARG A 7 -10.39 -18.39 -2.88
CA ARG A 7 -11.44 -19.21 -2.26
C ARG A 7 -10.91 -20.59 -1.87
N GLU A 8 -10.26 -21.26 -2.78
CA GLU A 8 -9.66 -22.59 -2.53
C GLU A 8 -8.62 -22.51 -1.41
N PHE A 9 -7.81 -21.45 -1.41
CA PHE A 9 -6.85 -21.20 -0.32
C PHE A 9 -7.55 -21.05 1.04
N VAL A 10 -8.62 -20.27 1.11
CA VAL A 10 -9.39 -20.06 2.35
C VAL A 10 -10.04 -21.37 2.80
N ASP A 11 -10.63 -22.12 1.87
CA ASP A 11 -11.30 -23.40 2.18
C ASP A 11 -10.31 -24.41 2.80
N VAL A 12 -9.10 -24.52 2.27
CA VAL A 12 -8.04 -25.38 2.84
C VAL A 12 -7.65 -24.97 4.26
N VAL A 13 -7.55 -23.67 4.51
CA VAL A 13 -7.25 -23.14 5.85
C VAL A 13 -8.38 -23.47 6.83
N HIS A 14 -9.63 -23.30 6.43
CA HIS A 14 -10.80 -23.60 7.26
C HIS A 14 -10.94 -25.10 7.53
N GLU A 15 -10.70 -25.96 6.55
CA GLU A 15 -10.69 -27.43 6.74
C GLU A 15 -9.65 -27.87 7.76
N ALA A 16 -8.52 -27.14 7.87
CA ALA A 16 -7.51 -27.36 8.88
C ALA A 16 -7.82 -26.74 10.25
N GLY A 17 -9.00 -26.08 10.40
CA GLY A 17 -9.42 -25.39 11.62
C GLY A 17 -8.77 -24.02 11.84
N GLY A 18 -8.16 -23.46 10.80
CA GLY A 18 -7.56 -22.12 10.83
C GLY A 18 -8.57 -21.02 10.55
N LEU A 19 -8.14 -19.76 10.71
CA LEU A 19 -8.90 -18.55 10.38
C LEU A 19 -8.15 -17.73 9.34
N CYS A 20 -8.89 -17.04 8.48
CA CYS A 20 -8.35 -16.21 7.43
C CYS A 20 -8.57 -14.73 7.72
N VAL A 21 -7.48 -13.95 7.66
CA VAL A 21 -7.51 -12.49 7.72
C VAL A 21 -7.27 -11.93 6.32
N CYS A 22 -8.20 -11.12 5.83
CA CYS A 22 -7.99 -10.38 4.59
C CYS A 22 -7.48 -8.98 4.92
N ASP A 23 -6.25 -8.70 4.54
CA ASP A 23 -5.72 -7.35 4.56
C ASP A 23 -6.24 -6.59 3.34
N MET A 24 -7.11 -5.62 3.59
CA MET A 24 -7.72 -4.75 2.59
C MET A 24 -7.27 -3.30 2.82
N ALA A 25 -5.99 -3.11 3.20
CA ALA A 25 -5.43 -1.80 3.49
C ALA A 25 -5.63 -0.83 2.32
N ASP A 26 -5.47 -1.31 1.10
CA ASP A 26 -5.74 -0.58 -0.14
C ASP A 26 -7.06 -1.08 -0.72
N TYR A 27 -8.14 -0.37 -0.43
CA TYR A 27 -9.50 -0.78 -0.78
C TYR A 27 -10.00 -0.16 -2.09
N ASN A 28 -9.16 0.59 -2.79
CA ASN A 28 -9.52 1.43 -3.94
C ASN A 28 -10.25 0.67 -5.06
N GLY A 29 -9.77 -0.52 -5.41
CA GLY A 29 -10.36 -1.35 -6.46
C GLY A 29 -11.50 -2.26 -5.99
N LEU A 30 -11.97 -2.15 -4.74
CA LEU A 30 -12.91 -3.10 -4.14
C LEU A 30 -14.23 -2.48 -3.68
N PHE A 31 -14.32 -1.15 -3.59
CA PHE A 31 -15.53 -0.46 -3.14
C PHE A 31 -16.78 -0.88 -3.92
N GLY A 32 -17.76 -1.43 -3.20
CA GLY A 32 -19.02 -1.86 -3.80
C GLY A 32 -18.94 -3.06 -4.75
N LEU A 33 -17.74 -3.63 -4.97
CA LEU A 33 -17.52 -4.77 -5.88
C LEU A 33 -17.30 -6.09 -5.12
N VAL A 34 -16.56 -6.06 -4.00
CA VAL A 34 -16.19 -7.26 -3.25
C VAL A 34 -16.36 -7.03 -1.74
N ARG A 35 -16.90 -8.02 -1.04
CA ARG A 35 -16.93 -8.05 0.42
C ARG A 35 -16.01 -9.15 0.94
N ALA A 36 -15.30 -8.90 2.05
CA ALA A 36 -14.42 -9.87 2.68
C ALA A 36 -15.08 -11.24 2.94
N LYS A 37 -16.36 -11.22 3.34
CA LYS A 37 -17.18 -12.44 3.51
C LYS A 37 -17.30 -13.27 2.23
N GLU A 38 -17.34 -12.65 1.07
CA GLU A 38 -17.45 -13.35 -0.22
C GLU A 38 -16.15 -14.07 -0.57
N LEU A 39 -15.02 -13.56 -0.05
CA LEU A 39 -13.72 -14.22 -0.13
C LEU A 39 -13.55 -15.35 0.91
N GLY A 40 -14.47 -15.44 1.88
CA GLY A 40 -14.41 -16.38 2.99
C GLY A 40 -13.61 -15.90 4.20
N ALA A 41 -13.20 -14.63 4.23
CA ALA A 41 -12.40 -14.10 5.33
C ALA A 41 -13.22 -14.00 6.63
N ASP A 42 -12.60 -14.42 7.76
CA ASP A 42 -13.16 -14.31 9.11
C ASP A 42 -12.94 -12.92 9.70
N MET A 43 -11.88 -12.27 9.27
CA MET A 43 -11.51 -10.90 9.65
C MET A 43 -11.02 -10.13 8.43
N CYS A 44 -11.26 -8.83 8.43
CA CYS A 44 -10.60 -7.92 7.50
C CYS A 44 -10.32 -6.58 8.17
N HIS A 45 -9.32 -5.88 7.66
CA HIS A 45 -9.11 -4.48 8.00
C HIS A 45 -8.89 -3.64 6.75
N PHE A 46 -9.23 -2.37 6.84
CA PHE A 46 -8.94 -1.38 5.80
C PHE A 46 -8.55 -0.04 6.43
N ASN A 47 -7.66 0.65 5.77
CA ASN A 47 -7.09 1.88 6.27
C ASN A 47 -7.96 3.07 5.85
N LEU A 48 -8.51 3.78 6.84
CA LEU A 48 -9.29 5.00 6.60
C LEU A 48 -8.42 6.15 6.06
N HIS A 49 -7.11 6.10 6.32
CA HIS A 49 -6.13 7.07 5.83
C HIS A 49 -5.56 6.75 4.42
N LYS A 50 -6.09 5.75 3.76
CA LYS A 50 -5.80 5.43 2.36
C LYS A 50 -7.03 5.71 1.50
N ALA A 51 -7.75 4.69 1.07
CA ALA A 51 -8.87 4.78 0.16
C ALA A 51 -10.09 5.60 0.66
N PHE A 52 -10.22 5.86 1.97
CA PHE A 52 -11.36 6.56 2.56
C PHE A 52 -11.13 8.07 2.76
N ALA A 53 -10.21 8.66 2.03
CA ALA A 53 -9.94 10.10 1.99
C ALA A 53 -9.59 10.77 3.34
N SER A 54 -9.21 10.02 4.36
CA SER A 54 -8.71 10.59 5.61
C SER A 54 -7.21 10.83 5.52
N PRO A 55 -6.71 12.03 5.90
CA PRO A 55 -5.29 12.32 5.78
C PRO A 55 -4.46 11.49 6.76
N HIS A 56 -3.30 11.04 6.29
CA HIS A 56 -2.28 10.38 7.10
C HIS A 56 -1.16 11.34 7.57
N ALA A 57 -1.23 12.61 7.16
CA ALA A 57 -0.29 13.67 7.55
C ALA A 57 1.18 13.27 7.40
N CYS A 58 1.59 12.85 6.20
CA CYS A 58 2.98 12.44 5.91
C CYS A 58 3.51 11.38 6.91
N MET A 59 2.78 10.27 7.04
CA MET A 59 3.05 9.18 7.98
C MET A 59 2.80 9.52 9.46
N GLY A 60 1.95 10.49 9.72
CA GLY A 60 1.41 10.78 11.06
C GLY A 60 0.42 9.69 11.53
N PRO A 61 -0.49 10.02 12.48
CA PRO A 61 -1.39 9.03 13.06
C PRO A 61 -2.26 8.36 12.00
N GLY A 62 -2.10 7.04 11.83
CA GLY A 62 -2.96 6.24 10.98
C GLY A 62 -4.31 5.94 11.63
N CYS A 63 -5.29 5.55 10.83
CA CYS A 63 -6.58 5.09 11.30
C CYS A 63 -7.06 3.93 10.43
N ALA A 64 -7.54 2.87 11.06
CA ALA A 64 -8.09 1.71 10.38
C ALA A 64 -9.43 1.31 10.98
N ALA A 65 -10.25 0.65 10.18
CA ALA A 65 -11.43 -0.08 10.64
C ALA A 65 -11.17 -1.58 10.51
N GLN A 66 -11.59 -2.33 11.51
CA GLN A 66 -11.49 -3.78 11.51
C GLN A 66 -12.87 -4.40 11.63
N CYS A 67 -13.16 -5.36 10.77
CA CYS A 67 -14.38 -6.15 10.79
C CYS A 67 -14.03 -7.60 11.09
N VAL A 68 -14.96 -8.27 11.79
CA VAL A 68 -14.83 -9.67 12.16
C VAL A 68 -16.15 -10.40 11.90
N SER A 69 -16.11 -11.73 11.75
CA SER A 69 -17.31 -12.57 11.75
C SER A 69 -18.04 -12.51 13.09
N ALA A 70 -19.32 -12.87 13.11
CA ALA A 70 -20.12 -12.86 14.32
C ALA A 70 -19.54 -13.76 15.44
N GLU A 71 -18.90 -14.86 15.08
CA GLU A 71 -18.27 -15.79 16.02
C GLU A 71 -17.07 -15.16 16.74
N LEU A 72 -16.38 -14.23 16.09
CA LEU A 72 -15.22 -13.53 16.63
C LEU A 72 -15.58 -12.23 17.35
N GLU A 73 -16.85 -11.77 17.28
CA GLU A 73 -17.27 -10.52 17.91
C GLU A 73 -16.92 -10.46 19.40
N LYS A 74 -17.11 -11.56 20.13
CA LYS A 74 -16.82 -11.65 21.58
C LYS A 74 -15.36 -11.39 21.96
N TYR A 75 -14.43 -11.56 21.02
CA TYR A 75 -13.00 -11.34 21.25
C TYR A 75 -12.55 -9.92 20.95
N LEU A 76 -13.40 -9.07 20.38
CA LEU A 76 -13.04 -7.69 20.06
C LEU A 76 -12.50 -6.94 21.28
N PRO A 77 -11.57 -5.99 21.11
CA PRO A 77 -11.02 -5.19 22.20
C PRO A 77 -12.09 -4.44 22.98
N ARG A 78 -11.86 -4.25 24.27
CA ARG A 78 -12.68 -3.40 25.15
C ARG A 78 -11.98 -2.08 25.46
N PRO A 79 -12.70 -0.99 25.84
CA PRO A 79 -14.15 -0.93 25.93
C PRO A 79 -14.83 -0.86 24.56
N ARG A 80 -16.09 -1.28 24.49
CA ARG A 80 -16.96 -1.11 23.32
C ARG A 80 -17.95 0.02 23.55
N VAL A 81 -18.34 0.72 22.50
CA VAL A 81 -19.45 1.67 22.57
C VAL A 81 -20.73 0.89 22.31
N ARG A 82 -21.68 0.96 23.26
CA ARG A 82 -23.00 0.34 23.20
C ARG A 82 -24.08 1.41 23.24
N PHE A 83 -25.28 1.06 22.77
CA PHE A 83 -26.46 1.90 22.83
C PHE A 83 -27.58 1.15 23.56
N ASP A 84 -28.11 1.74 24.64
CA ASP A 84 -29.16 1.11 25.46
C ASP A 84 -30.60 1.46 25.03
N GLY A 85 -30.75 2.12 23.89
CA GLY A 85 -32.03 2.65 23.40
C GLY A 85 -32.25 4.13 23.70
N THR A 86 -31.44 4.72 24.61
CA THR A 86 -31.56 6.11 25.05
C THR A 86 -30.26 6.86 24.93
N ARG A 87 -29.13 6.24 25.31
CA ARG A 87 -27.81 6.84 25.30
C ARG A 87 -26.74 5.86 24.86
N TYR A 88 -25.63 6.41 24.38
CA TYR A 88 -24.40 5.65 24.18
C TYR A 88 -23.59 5.58 25.48
N TYR A 89 -23.01 4.42 25.74
CA TYR A 89 -22.12 4.22 26.88
C TYR A 89 -20.95 3.33 26.50
N THR A 90 -19.92 3.34 27.35
CA THR A 90 -18.72 2.54 27.18
C THR A 90 -18.83 1.29 28.03
N ASP A 91 -18.81 0.14 27.37
CA ASP A 91 -18.92 -1.18 27.99
C ASP A 91 -17.54 -1.81 28.15
N TYR A 92 -17.20 -2.18 29.37
CA TYR A 92 -15.96 -2.86 29.74
C TYR A 92 -16.19 -4.34 30.13
N ASP A 93 -17.44 -4.77 30.25
CA ASP A 93 -17.84 -6.07 30.79
C ASP A 93 -17.89 -7.14 29.68
N ASP A 94 -16.71 -7.51 29.16
CA ASP A 94 -16.58 -8.59 28.18
C ASP A 94 -15.41 -9.49 28.56
N GLU A 95 -15.72 -10.59 29.24
CA GLU A 95 -14.72 -11.54 29.73
C GLU A 95 -13.94 -12.25 28.61
N SER A 96 -14.58 -12.45 27.45
CA SER A 96 -13.97 -13.10 26.29
C SER A 96 -13.06 -12.17 25.50
N SER A 97 -13.16 -10.85 25.72
CA SER A 97 -12.37 -9.85 24.99
C SER A 97 -10.87 -10.07 25.14
N VAL A 98 -10.11 -9.79 24.05
CA VAL A 98 -8.65 -9.74 24.11
C VAL A 98 -8.12 -8.62 25.03
N GLY A 99 -8.99 -7.85 25.64
CA GLY A 99 -8.67 -6.80 26.58
C GLY A 99 -8.50 -5.43 25.93
N LYS A 100 -7.93 -4.50 26.71
CA LYS A 100 -7.69 -3.13 26.26
C LYS A 100 -6.35 -3.07 25.52
N ILE A 101 -6.38 -2.85 24.22
CA ILE A 101 -5.18 -2.83 23.39
C ILE A 101 -4.60 -1.44 23.14
N ARG A 102 -5.32 -0.37 23.54
CA ARG A 102 -4.90 1.04 23.36
C ARG A 102 -5.53 1.93 24.40
N GLN A 103 -4.98 3.14 24.56
CA GLN A 103 -5.44 4.08 25.58
C GLN A 103 -6.67 4.90 25.17
N PHE A 104 -6.96 5.02 23.87
CA PHE A 104 -8.07 5.81 23.31
C PHE A 104 -8.82 5.01 22.23
N GLN A 105 -10.00 5.49 21.82
CA GLN A 105 -10.91 4.78 20.89
C GLN A 105 -10.55 4.90 19.41
N GLY A 106 -9.44 5.54 19.08
CA GLY A 106 -8.99 5.80 17.74
C GLY A 106 -8.97 7.29 17.38
N SER A 107 -8.48 7.61 16.20
CA SER A 107 -8.43 8.98 15.69
C SER A 107 -9.83 9.39 15.20
N LEU A 108 -10.66 9.93 16.10
CA LEU A 108 -12.05 10.27 15.81
C LEU A 108 -12.20 11.25 14.64
N ALA A 109 -11.27 12.21 14.51
CA ALA A 109 -11.29 13.16 13.41
C ALA A 109 -11.10 12.45 12.04
N ALA A 110 -10.23 11.44 11.96
CA ALA A 110 -10.04 10.64 10.76
C ALA A 110 -11.28 9.79 10.46
N VAL A 111 -11.89 9.20 11.49
CA VAL A 111 -13.14 8.42 11.35
C VAL A 111 -14.28 9.30 10.80
N LEU A 112 -14.46 10.51 11.34
CA LEU A 112 -15.51 11.43 10.90
C LEU A 112 -15.29 11.90 9.44
N ARG A 113 -14.04 12.12 9.03
CA ARG A 113 -13.73 12.44 7.63
C ARG A 113 -14.07 11.30 6.69
N ALA A 114 -13.62 10.09 7.02
CA ALA A 114 -13.95 8.90 6.23
C ALA A 114 -15.48 8.69 6.15
N TYR A 115 -16.17 8.82 7.27
CA TYR A 115 -17.64 8.73 7.32
C TYR A 115 -18.30 9.78 6.42
N SER A 116 -17.87 11.03 6.51
CA SER A 116 -18.44 12.11 5.69
C SER A 116 -18.20 11.86 4.19
N TRP A 117 -17.03 11.38 3.83
CA TRP A 117 -16.69 11.02 2.45
C TRP A 117 -17.57 9.88 1.93
N VAL A 118 -17.71 8.79 2.70
CA VAL A 118 -18.58 7.66 2.34
C VAL A 118 -20.03 8.12 2.18
N MET A 119 -20.52 8.94 3.11
CA MET A 119 -21.90 9.45 3.06
C MET A 119 -22.13 10.40 1.88
N SER A 120 -21.13 11.18 1.47
CA SER A 120 -21.24 12.08 0.34
C SER A 120 -21.31 11.36 -1.01
N LEU A 121 -20.67 10.23 -1.14
CA LEU A 121 -20.62 9.42 -2.35
C LEU A 121 -21.81 8.46 -2.47
N GLY A 122 -22.26 7.90 -1.35
CA GLY A 122 -23.26 6.84 -1.37
C GLY A 122 -22.74 5.57 -2.06
N VAL A 123 -23.63 4.62 -2.29
CA VAL A 123 -23.28 3.30 -2.86
C VAL A 123 -22.78 3.43 -4.29
N ASP A 124 -23.47 4.21 -5.11
CA ASP A 124 -23.12 4.37 -6.53
C ASP A 124 -21.79 5.10 -6.71
N GLY A 125 -21.56 6.15 -5.90
CA GLY A 125 -20.28 6.88 -5.91
C GLY A 125 -19.10 6.01 -5.47
N LEU A 126 -19.26 5.20 -4.44
CA LEU A 126 -18.23 4.27 -4.00
C LEU A 126 -17.88 3.23 -5.07
N LYS A 127 -18.88 2.71 -5.76
CA LYS A 127 -18.65 1.79 -6.88
C LYS A 127 -17.92 2.49 -8.03
N ALA A 128 -18.31 3.72 -8.36
CA ALA A 128 -17.64 4.51 -9.39
C ALA A 128 -16.17 4.81 -9.04
N VAL A 129 -15.83 5.01 -7.76
CA VAL A 129 -14.44 5.12 -7.27
C VAL A 129 -13.62 3.88 -7.66
N ALA A 130 -14.12 2.69 -7.33
CA ALA A 130 -13.42 1.44 -7.63
C ALA A 130 -13.28 1.21 -9.15
N GLU A 131 -14.35 1.39 -9.90
CA GLU A 131 -14.33 1.23 -11.36
C GLU A 131 -13.36 2.20 -12.03
N THR A 132 -13.26 3.44 -11.56
CA THR A 132 -12.32 4.44 -12.07
C THR A 132 -10.89 4.09 -11.71
N ALA A 133 -10.63 3.67 -10.47
CA ALA A 133 -9.30 3.23 -10.05
C ALA A 133 -8.80 2.04 -10.90
N ILE A 134 -9.67 1.05 -11.14
CA ILE A 134 -9.36 -0.10 -11.99
C ILE A 134 -9.08 0.34 -13.44
N LEU A 135 -9.90 1.24 -13.98
CA LEU A 135 -9.71 1.77 -15.34
C LEU A 135 -8.38 2.51 -15.46
N ASN A 136 -8.08 3.42 -14.54
CA ASN A 136 -6.84 4.19 -14.50
C ASN A 136 -5.61 3.29 -14.43
N ASN A 137 -5.66 2.27 -13.56
CA ASN A 137 -4.56 1.32 -13.42
C ASN A 137 -4.32 0.50 -14.69
N ASN A 138 -5.36 -0.03 -15.31
CA ASN A 138 -5.21 -0.81 -16.56
C ASN A 138 -4.83 0.08 -17.76
N TYR A 139 -5.27 1.35 -17.78
CA TYR A 139 -4.81 2.31 -18.76
C TYR A 139 -3.31 2.59 -18.60
N MET A 140 -2.85 2.90 -17.38
CA MET A 140 -1.43 3.10 -17.09
C MET A 140 -0.61 1.86 -17.42
N MET A 141 -1.07 0.68 -17.00
CA MET A 141 -0.41 -0.60 -17.27
C MET A 141 -0.15 -0.81 -18.75
N LYS A 142 -1.17 -0.62 -19.57
CA LYS A 142 -1.05 -0.78 -21.03
C LYS A 142 -0.02 0.19 -21.63
N ARG A 143 0.00 1.42 -21.16
CA ARG A 143 0.97 2.42 -21.61
C ARG A 143 2.40 2.08 -21.18
N VAL A 144 2.58 1.78 -19.89
CA VAL A 144 3.89 1.42 -19.34
C VAL A 144 4.51 0.23 -20.07
N LEU A 145 3.75 -0.85 -20.26
CA LEU A 145 4.27 -2.05 -20.92
C LEU A 145 4.57 -1.84 -22.42
N ASN A 146 3.90 -0.91 -23.06
CA ASN A 146 4.12 -0.62 -24.49
C ASN A 146 5.21 0.43 -24.74
N GLU A 147 5.45 1.35 -23.80
CA GLU A 147 6.25 2.55 -24.04
C GLU A 147 7.56 2.60 -23.23
N VAL A 148 7.63 1.90 -22.09
CA VAL A 148 8.81 1.92 -21.20
C VAL A 148 9.65 0.67 -21.44
N ARG A 149 10.83 0.85 -22.01
CA ARG A 149 11.77 -0.23 -22.28
C ARG A 149 12.38 -0.78 -20.99
N GLY A 150 12.64 -2.08 -20.92
CA GLY A 150 13.29 -2.73 -19.77
C GLY A 150 12.39 -2.95 -18.56
N ILE A 151 11.09 -2.75 -18.70
CA ILE A 151 10.08 -3.05 -17.68
C ILE A 151 9.26 -4.26 -18.06
N SER A 152 8.89 -5.06 -17.07
CA SER A 152 7.97 -6.20 -17.23
C SER A 152 6.89 -6.16 -16.15
N MET A 153 5.90 -7.03 -16.27
CA MET A 153 4.82 -7.20 -15.30
C MET A 153 4.84 -8.61 -14.73
N SER A 154 4.69 -8.74 -13.42
CA SER A 154 4.56 -10.04 -12.77
C SER A 154 3.26 -10.76 -13.20
N TRP A 155 3.33 -12.08 -13.44
CA TRP A 155 2.17 -12.95 -13.78
C TRP A 155 1.31 -12.39 -14.92
N ALA A 156 1.96 -11.99 -16.00
CA ALA A 156 1.30 -11.35 -17.14
C ALA A 156 0.29 -12.27 -17.85
N GLU A 157 0.59 -13.56 -17.94
CA GLU A 157 -0.24 -14.55 -18.61
C GLU A 157 -1.46 -14.93 -17.77
N GLU A 158 -1.29 -15.10 -16.46
CA GLU A 158 -2.33 -15.51 -15.53
C GLU A 158 -3.36 -14.41 -15.27
N ALA A 159 -2.95 -13.15 -15.33
CA ALA A 159 -3.83 -12.01 -15.11
C ALA A 159 -3.47 -10.83 -16.02
N PRO A 160 -3.95 -10.81 -17.24
CA PRO A 160 -3.70 -9.72 -18.19
C PRO A 160 -4.32 -8.38 -17.78
N ASN A 161 -5.34 -8.41 -16.92
CA ASN A 161 -5.94 -7.22 -16.29
C ASN A 161 -5.71 -7.26 -14.79
N ARG A 162 -5.65 -6.08 -14.16
CA ARG A 162 -5.43 -5.91 -12.73
C ARG A 162 -6.56 -5.10 -12.12
N LEU A 163 -6.68 -5.18 -10.80
CA LEU A 163 -7.52 -4.29 -10.03
C LEU A 163 -6.87 -2.89 -9.93
N GLU A 164 -6.59 -2.42 -8.74
CA GLU A 164 -6.07 -1.05 -8.48
C GLU A 164 -4.55 -0.92 -8.62
N GLN A 165 -3.80 -2.02 -8.65
CA GLN A 165 -2.33 -1.97 -8.71
C GLN A 165 -1.72 -3.02 -9.64
N VAL A 166 -0.55 -2.68 -10.18
CA VAL A 166 0.31 -3.60 -10.93
C VAL A 166 1.66 -3.68 -10.22
N ARG A 167 2.19 -4.88 -10.10
CA ARG A 167 3.58 -5.07 -9.70
C ARG A 167 4.45 -5.27 -10.93
N TYR A 168 5.21 -4.24 -11.26
CA TYR A 168 6.19 -4.28 -12.32
C TYR A 168 7.55 -4.71 -11.78
N SER A 169 8.48 -4.97 -12.72
CA SER A 169 9.89 -5.26 -12.45
C SER A 169 10.77 -4.48 -13.41
N PHE A 170 11.83 -3.85 -12.88
CA PHE A 170 12.92 -3.24 -13.64
C PHE A 170 14.12 -4.18 -13.78
N GLU A 171 13.97 -5.48 -13.51
CA GLU A 171 15.07 -6.44 -13.58
C GLU A 171 15.79 -6.41 -14.94
N THR A 172 15.04 -6.34 -16.04
CA THR A 172 15.63 -6.24 -17.39
C THR A 172 16.39 -4.93 -17.58
N LEU A 173 15.87 -3.81 -17.07
CA LEU A 173 16.56 -2.52 -17.11
C LEU A 173 17.90 -2.61 -16.37
N LEU A 174 17.91 -3.17 -15.16
CA LEU A 174 19.13 -3.38 -14.38
C LEU A 174 20.15 -4.24 -15.12
N GLN A 175 19.73 -5.38 -15.69
CA GLN A 175 20.61 -6.30 -16.39
C GLN A 175 21.24 -5.67 -17.65
N GLU A 176 20.49 -4.84 -18.37
CA GLU A 176 20.94 -4.24 -19.63
C GLU A 176 21.72 -2.94 -19.45
N THR A 177 21.47 -2.18 -18.36
CA THR A 177 22.02 -0.81 -18.23
C THR A 177 22.76 -0.55 -16.91
N GLY A 178 22.61 -1.40 -15.91
CA GLY A 178 23.13 -1.16 -14.56
C GLY A 178 22.25 -0.23 -13.71
N VAL A 179 21.11 0.24 -14.24
CA VAL A 179 20.15 1.12 -13.53
C VAL A 179 19.09 0.27 -12.85
N ASP A 180 19.02 0.32 -11.53
CA ASP A 180 18.04 -0.39 -10.71
C ASP A 180 16.78 0.44 -10.44
N ALA A 181 15.79 -0.19 -9.77
CA ALA A 181 14.54 0.45 -9.40
C ALA A 181 14.74 1.68 -8.48
N GLU A 182 15.75 1.65 -7.62
CA GLU A 182 16.05 2.77 -6.71
C GLU A 182 16.61 3.98 -7.46
N HIS A 183 17.43 3.77 -8.48
CA HIS A 183 17.92 4.85 -9.34
C HIS A 183 16.75 5.49 -10.12
N VAL A 184 15.86 4.67 -10.70
CA VAL A 184 14.62 5.17 -11.35
C VAL A 184 13.80 5.98 -10.35
N ASN A 185 13.61 5.46 -9.15
CA ASN A 185 12.83 6.09 -8.09
C ASN A 185 13.37 7.46 -7.67
N ARG A 186 14.71 7.59 -7.60
CA ARG A 186 15.37 8.88 -7.31
C ARG A 186 15.22 9.86 -8.46
N HIS A 187 15.33 9.39 -9.69
CA HIS A 187 15.22 10.27 -10.86
C HIS A 187 13.79 10.78 -11.11
N MET A 188 12.76 10.05 -10.65
CA MET A 188 11.37 10.57 -10.67
C MET A 188 11.22 11.91 -9.94
N LEU A 189 12.05 12.18 -8.92
CA LEU A 189 12.06 13.46 -8.20
C LEU A 189 12.43 14.63 -9.12
N ASP A 190 13.30 14.43 -10.10
CA ASP A 190 13.71 15.45 -11.06
C ASP A 190 12.59 15.88 -12.00
N PHE A 191 11.57 15.02 -12.16
CA PHE A 191 10.35 15.29 -12.92
C PHE A 191 9.20 15.81 -12.03
N GLY A 192 9.45 16.04 -10.74
CA GLY A 192 8.44 16.56 -9.80
C GLY A 192 7.52 15.50 -9.21
N PHE A 193 7.78 14.22 -9.46
CA PHE A 193 7.02 13.12 -8.85
C PHE A 193 7.68 12.67 -7.55
N GLN A 194 6.86 12.32 -6.56
CA GLN A 194 7.37 11.68 -5.36
C GLN A 194 7.86 10.26 -5.66
N ARG A 195 8.71 9.76 -4.77
CA ARG A 195 9.21 8.39 -4.87
C ARG A 195 8.04 7.39 -4.84
N PHE A 196 8.13 6.38 -5.68
CA PHE A 196 7.17 5.29 -5.67
C PHE A 196 7.48 4.27 -4.57
N PHE A 197 6.48 3.50 -4.19
CA PHE A 197 6.63 2.37 -3.29
C PHE A 197 7.09 1.13 -4.09
N PRO A 198 8.22 0.52 -3.76
CA PRO A 198 8.69 -0.66 -4.50
C PRO A 198 7.84 -1.89 -4.22
N SER A 199 7.86 -2.40 -3.01
CA SER A 199 7.05 -3.54 -2.54
C SER A 199 7.25 -3.78 -1.05
N HIS A 200 6.37 -4.59 -0.45
CA HIS A 200 6.62 -5.18 0.88
C HIS A 200 7.60 -6.35 0.79
N HIS A 201 8.34 -6.57 1.88
CA HIS A 201 9.17 -7.76 2.02
C HIS A 201 8.34 -9.02 2.33
N PRO A 202 8.80 -10.22 1.91
CA PRO A 202 9.96 -10.44 1.05
C PRO A 202 9.72 -9.96 -0.39
N LEU A 203 10.77 -9.47 -1.05
CA LEU A 203 10.70 -9.05 -2.44
C LEU A 203 10.68 -10.29 -3.34
N ILE A 204 9.47 -10.73 -3.72
CA ILE A 204 9.28 -11.91 -4.60
C ILE A 204 9.57 -11.54 -6.06
N VAL A 205 9.23 -10.32 -6.45
CA VAL A 205 9.53 -9.76 -7.77
C VAL A 205 10.82 -8.95 -7.65
N PRO A 206 11.86 -9.24 -8.45
CA PRO A 206 13.10 -8.46 -8.42
C PRO A 206 12.86 -7.06 -8.97
N GLU A 207 13.63 -6.09 -8.46
CA GLU A 207 13.52 -4.67 -8.87
C GLU A 207 12.08 -4.16 -8.93
N PRO A 208 11.32 -4.27 -7.83
CA PRO A 208 9.87 -4.08 -7.87
C PRO A 208 9.50 -2.59 -7.97
N TYR A 209 8.42 -2.35 -8.70
CA TYR A 209 7.77 -1.06 -8.83
C TYR A 209 6.26 -1.27 -8.79
N THR A 210 5.59 -0.67 -7.82
CA THR A 210 4.15 -0.91 -7.57
C THR A 210 3.39 0.41 -7.45
N PRO A 211 3.02 1.05 -8.57
CA PRO A 211 2.18 2.24 -8.58
C PRO A 211 0.71 1.88 -8.42
N GLU A 212 -0.03 2.79 -7.82
CA GLU A 212 -1.48 2.70 -7.63
C GLU A 212 -2.14 4.00 -8.12
N PRO A 213 -2.41 4.15 -9.42
CA PRO A 213 -3.18 5.27 -9.89
C PRO A 213 -4.63 5.11 -9.45
N THR A 214 -5.06 5.99 -8.54
CA THR A 214 -6.39 5.95 -7.97
C THR A 214 -7.38 6.76 -8.84
N GLU A 215 -8.63 6.82 -8.40
CA GLU A 215 -9.66 7.66 -9.01
C GLU A 215 -9.34 9.16 -8.95
N SER A 216 -8.40 9.55 -8.08
CA SER A 216 -8.01 10.96 -7.90
C SER A 216 -7.14 11.51 -9.03
N TYR A 217 -6.58 10.65 -9.87
CA TYR A 217 -5.72 11.05 -10.98
C TYR A 217 -6.50 11.13 -12.30
N SER A 218 -6.28 12.22 -13.01
CA SER A 218 -6.80 12.37 -14.38
C SER A 218 -5.98 11.55 -15.38
N LYS A 219 -6.56 11.35 -16.56
CA LYS A 219 -5.81 10.76 -17.69
C LYS A 219 -4.52 11.54 -18.00
N ALA A 220 -4.57 12.88 -17.90
CA ALA A 220 -3.41 13.74 -18.18
C ALA A 220 -2.29 13.52 -17.15
N ASP A 221 -2.61 13.38 -15.87
CA ASP A 221 -1.63 13.09 -14.81
C ASP A 221 -0.96 11.73 -15.06
N ILE A 222 -1.72 10.72 -15.45
CA ILE A 222 -1.19 9.40 -15.80
C ILE A 222 -0.29 9.47 -17.04
N ASP A 223 -0.70 10.22 -18.06
CA ASP A 223 0.06 10.41 -19.28
C ASP A 223 1.42 11.09 -18.99
N GLU A 224 1.45 12.10 -18.14
CA GLU A 224 2.66 12.79 -17.71
C GLU A 224 3.60 11.86 -16.91
N TYR A 225 3.04 11.09 -15.98
CA TYR A 225 3.78 10.13 -15.20
C TYR A 225 4.45 9.05 -16.08
N VAL A 226 3.70 8.49 -17.03
CA VAL A 226 4.24 7.49 -17.99
C VAL A 226 5.30 8.10 -18.89
N ALA A 227 5.13 9.35 -19.32
CA ALA A 227 6.13 10.05 -20.12
C ALA A 227 7.44 10.25 -19.35
N ALA A 228 7.39 10.57 -18.05
CA ALA A 228 8.58 10.65 -17.19
C ALA A 228 9.27 9.28 -17.07
N LEU A 229 8.54 8.21 -16.78
CA LEU A 229 9.11 6.85 -16.73
C LEU A 229 9.77 6.46 -18.04
N LYS A 230 9.12 6.76 -19.17
CA LYS A 230 9.68 6.50 -20.51
C LYS A 230 10.98 7.28 -20.71
N LYS A 231 11.00 8.55 -20.35
CA LYS A 231 12.20 9.39 -20.48
C LYS A 231 13.35 8.86 -19.64
N ILE A 232 13.10 8.45 -18.40
CA ILE A 232 14.10 7.83 -17.51
C ILE A 232 14.63 6.53 -18.11
N SER A 233 13.75 5.69 -18.65
CA SER A 233 14.17 4.47 -19.33
C SER A 233 15.04 4.78 -20.55
N ASP A 234 14.64 5.71 -21.41
CA ASP A 234 15.41 6.11 -22.58
C ASP A 234 16.80 6.64 -22.18
N GLU A 235 16.91 7.40 -21.09
CA GLU A 235 18.17 7.89 -20.51
C GLU A 235 19.02 6.73 -19.95
N ALA A 236 18.43 5.77 -19.25
CA ALA A 236 19.14 4.59 -18.77
C ALA A 236 19.83 3.83 -19.91
N TYR A 237 19.23 3.76 -21.09
CA TYR A 237 19.81 3.11 -22.25
C TYR A 237 20.78 3.98 -23.06
N SER A 238 20.70 5.30 -23.00
CA SER A 238 21.52 6.20 -23.81
C SER A 238 22.63 6.89 -23.03
N THR A 239 22.38 7.28 -21.80
CA THR A 239 23.25 8.04 -20.91
C THR A 239 23.01 7.63 -19.45
N PRO A 240 23.31 6.38 -19.07
CA PRO A 240 22.96 5.83 -17.75
C PRO A 240 23.47 6.66 -16.57
N GLU A 241 24.59 7.37 -16.74
CA GLU A 241 25.18 8.24 -15.71
C GLU A 241 24.17 9.29 -15.19
N VAL A 242 23.27 9.78 -16.07
CA VAL A 242 22.26 10.75 -15.66
C VAL A 242 21.30 10.12 -14.66
N VAL A 243 20.91 8.87 -14.85
CA VAL A 243 19.99 8.18 -13.94
C VAL A 243 20.70 7.72 -12.67
N LEU A 244 21.94 7.20 -12.79
CA LEU A 244 22.73 6.72 -11.66
C LEU A 244 23.08 7.80 -10.64
N THR A 245 23.25 9.06 -11.10
CA THR A 245 23.60 10.20 -10.24
C THR A 245 22.42 11.05 -9.78
N ALA A 246 21.19 10.69 -10.17
CA ALA A 246 19.99 11.40 -9.77
C ALA A 246 19.74 11.32 -8.23
N PRO A 247 19.01 12.30 -7.64
CA PRO A 247 18.34 13.44 -8.26
C PRO A 247 19.28 14.63 -8.54
N HIS A 248 18.95 15.43 -9.55
CA HIS A 248 19.74 16.63 -9.95
C HIS A 248 19.04 17.94 -9.58
N ASN A 249 17.71 17.95 -9.52
CA ASN A 249 16.91 19.16 -9.30
C ASN A 249 16.53 19.37 -7.82
N GLY A 250 16.95 18.47 -6.94
CA GLY A 250 16.70 18.58 -5.50
C GLY A 250 17.82 19.34 -4.76
N PRO A 251 17.52 19.93 -3.59
CA PRO A 251 18.54 20.56 -2.74
C PRO A 251 19.48 19.53 -2.08
N ILE A 252 19.12 18.25 -2.10
CA ILE A 252 19.88 17.15 -1.52
C ILE A 252 19.99 16.07 -2.60
N SER A 253 21.22 15.63 -2.86
CA SER A 253 21.50 14.46 -3.68
C SER A 253 21.14 13.16 -2.95
N ALA A 254 21.44 12.01 -3.53
CA ALA A 254 21.24 10.72 -2.88
C ALA A 254 21.95 10.68 -1.51
N LEU A 255 21.23 10.19 -0.49
CA LEU A 255 21.84 9.94 0.81
C LEU A 255 22.60 8.61 0.76
N GLU A 256 23.79 8.61 1.32
CA GLU A 256 24.54 7.38 1.57
C GLU A 256 23.94 6.67 2.78
N ASN A 257 23.27 5.55 2.54
CA ASN A 257 22.55 4.81 3.59
C ASN A 257 23.35 3.62 4.14
N ASP A 258 24.54 3.35 3.64
CA ASP A 258 25.35 2.18 3.97
C ASP A 258 25.48 1.94 5.48
N HIS A 259 25.66 3.00 6.24
CA HIS A 259 25.76 2.93 7.70
C HIS A 259 24.43 2.69 8.41
N ILE A 260 23.30 2.93 7.74
CA ILE A 260 21.95 2.68 8.27
C ILE A 260 21.49 1.25 7.93
N GLU A 261 21.93 0.72 6.80
CA GLU A 261 21.53 -0.60 6.30
C GLU A 261 22.38 -1.73 6.87
N THR A 262 23.56 -1.41 7.40
CA THR A 262 24.41 -2.40 8.06
C THR A 262 23.99 -2.60 9.51
N VAL A 263 23.45 -3.77 9.83
CA VAL A 263 22.94 -4.10 11.18
C VAL A 263 23.96 -3.83 12.29
N ASP A 264 25.22 -4.10 12.00
CA ASP A 264 26.32 -3.87 12.96
C ASP A 264 26.59 -2.38 13.24
N GLN A 265 26.13 -1.49 12.37
CA GLN A 265 26.25 -0.03 12.52
C GLN A 265 24.99 0.61 13.15
N LEU A 266 23.88 -0.13 13.28
CA LEU A 266 22.67 0.35 13.90
C LEU A 266 22.80 0.39 15.42
N ALA A 267 22.80 1.58 15.98
CA ALA A 267 22.80 1.79 17.43
C ALA A 267 21.38 1.99 17.96
N VAL A 268 20.54 0.96 17.83
CA VAL A 268 19.12 1.00 18.25
C VAL A 268 18.89 1.03 19.76
N THR A 269 19.95 0.77 20.56
CA THR A 269 19.91 0.87 22.01
C THR A 269 21.18 1.55 22.53
N TRP A 270 21.10 2.14 23.74
CA TRP A 270 22.28 2.71 24.40
C TRP A 270 23.41 1.67 24.57
N ARG A 271 23.07 0.41 24.81
CA ARG A 271 24.05 -0.67 24.90
C ARG A 271 24.76 -0.92 23.57
N SER A 272 24.01 -0.92 22.45
CA SER A 272 24.59 -1.06 21.12
C SER A 272 25.49 0.12 20.78
N TYR A 273 25.04 1.34 21.09
CA TYR A 273 25.84 2.55 20.93
C TYR A 273 27.18 2.46 21.68
N LEU A 274 27.16 2.09 22.95
CA LEU A 274 28.37 1.94 23.75
C LEU A 274 29.31 0.83 23.22
N LYS A 275 28.74 -0.24 22.67
CA LYS A 275 29.54 -1.33 22.07
C LYS A 275 30.28 -0.84 20.81
N GLN A 276 29.64 -0.01 20.00
CA GLN A 276 30.20 0.51 18.75
C GLN A 276 31.17 1.68 18.96
N HIS A 277 30.89 2.58 19.88
CA HIS A 277 31.60 3.86 20.05
C HIS A 277 32.43 3.92 21.34
N GLY A 278 32.36 2.91 22.17
CA GLY A 278 32.97 2.93 23.50
C GLY A 278 32.15 3.77 24.49
N ARG A 279 32.62 3.82 25.73
CA ARG A 279 32.04 4.72 26.73
C ARG A 279 32.57 6.14 26.48
N PRO A 280 31.72 7.16 26.59
CA PRO A 280 32.17 8.55 26.55
C PRO A 280 33.13 8.86 27.71
#